data_58f43099e7975858d4496d6204aff1f7
#
_entry.id   58f43099e7975858d4496d6204aff1f7
#
_cell.length_a   1.000
_cell.length_b   1.000
_cell.length_c   1.000
_cell.angle_alpha   90.00
_cell.angle_beta   90.00
_cell.angle_gamma   90.00
#
_symmetry.space_group_name_H-M   'P 1'
#
loop_
_entity.id
_entity.type
_entity.pdbx_description
1 polymer ?
#
loop_
_entity_poly.entity_id
_entity_poly.type
_entity_poly.pdbx_seq_one_letter_code
_entity_poly.pdbx_strand_id
1 'polypeptide(L)'
;SLDGTSSYAIFKDRKERIWVTSMSGVNLYNREKDNFTRIKYLDALTIDIDQDTKGNLWFSTQGKGLFKYHPEKQIWKNYIHDHKNPNSLANNQVNCVLIDTNGEMWVGTMNGLCKYNAEEDAFETLPLEIPSHNICSIIEDQRILWLTTTKGLVRYTPGEGCRVFTKSDGLQSEQFLPNAALKASDGKIYIG
;
A
#
# COMPACT_ATOMS: atom_id res chain seq x y z
N SER A 1 25.25 -4.91 -1.54
CA SER A 1 24.27 -5.90 -2.04
C SER A 1 22.93 -5.68 -1.36
N LEU A 2 21.85 -6.00 -2.06
CA LEU A 2 20.52 -6.04 -1.46
C LEU A 2 20.44 -7.21 -0.47
N ASP A 3 19.82 -6.94 0.68
CA ASP A 3 19.57 -7.96 1.70
C ASP A 3 18.24 -8.65 1.37
N GLY A 4 18.29 -9.90 0.98
CA GLY A 4 17.14 -10.69 0.59
C GLY A 4 17.15 -11.14 -0.88
N THR A 5 16.44 -12.22 -1.14
CA THR A 5 16.41 -12.88 -2.44
C THR A 5 15.34 -12.34 -3.39
N SER A 6 14.37 -11.55 -2.88
CA SER A 6 13.26 -11.00 -3.67
C SER A 6 12.99 -9.56 -3.30
N SER A 7 12.85 -8.71 -4.29
CA SER A 7 12.41 -7.32 -4.17
C SER A 7 10.98 -7.19 -4.66
N TYR A 8 10.17 -6.36 -4.00
CA TYR A 8 8.74 -6.22 -4.28
C TYR A 8 8.37 -4.87 -4.86
N ALA A 9 8.97 -3.78 -4.35
CA ALA A 9 8.74 -2.45 -4.88
C ALA A 9 10.03 -1.63 -4.93
N ILE A 10 10.10 -0.74 -5.91
CA ILE A 10 11.12 0.30 -6.04
C ILE A 10 10.39 1.63 -6.02
N PHE A 11 10.80 2.53 -5.14
CA PHE A 11 10.17 3.83 -4.96
C PHE A 11 11.21 4.95 -4.95
N LYS A 12 10.94 6.00 -5.69
CA LYS A 12 11.73 7.22 -5.69
C LYS A 12 10.97 8.30 -4.93
N ASP A 13 11.48 8.70 -3.78
CA ASP A 13 10.86 9.75 -2.97
C ASP A 13 11.10 11.14 -3.55
N ARG A 14 10.40 12.17 -3.00
CA ARG A 14 10.51 13.55 -3.46
C ARG A 14 11.89 14.19 -3.28
N LYS A 15 12.78 13.54 -2.52
CA LYS A 15 14.20 13.91 -2.39
C LYS A 15 15.11 13.11 -3.33
N GLU A 16 14.54 12.49 -4.33
CA GLU A 16 15.24 11.66 -5.33
C GLU A 16 15.97 10.44 -4.74
N ARG A 17 15.64 10.02 -3.51
CA ARG A 17 16.21 8.82 -2.90
C ARG A 17 15.46 7.60 -3.42
N ILE A 18 16.20 6.53 -3.71
CA ILE A 18 15.65 5.27 -4.20
C ILE A 18 15.55 4.28 -3.04
N TRP A 19 14.35 3.85 -2.77
CA TRP A 19 13.99 2.86 -1.76
C TRP A 19 13.63 1.54 -2.45
N VAL A 20 14.08 0.43 -1.87
CA VAL A 20 13.78 -0.91 -2.39
C VAL A 20 13.24 -1.76 -1.24
N THR A 21 12.03 -2.27 -1.40
CA THR A 21 11.42 -3.20 -0.44
C THR A 21 11.79 -4.63 -0.75
N SER A 22 11.89 -5.49 0.25
CA SER A 22 12.30 -6.87 0.11
C SER A 22 11.67 -7.79 1.16
N MET A 23 11.94 -9.09 1.05
CA MET A 23 11.52 -10.07 2.06
C MET A 23 12.04 -9.75 3.47
N SER A 24 13.22 -9.15 3.57
CA SER A 24 13.87 -8.86 4.85
C SER A 24 13.72 -7.40 5.30
N GLY A 25 12.95 -6.57 4.59
CA GLY A 25 12.70 -5.17 4.95
C GLY A 25 12.95 -4.19 3.84
N VAL A 26 13.60 -3.08 4.15
CA VAL A 26 13.79 -1.95 3.25
C VAL A 26 15.25 -1.57 3.12
N ASN A 27 15.66 -1.26 1.90
CA ASN A 27 17.00 -0.82 1.56
C ASN A 27 16.94 0.58 0.92
N LEU A 28 17.90 1.42 1.26
CA LEU A 28 18.11 2.73 0.66
C LEU A 28 19.34 2.68 -0.24
N TYR A 29 19.19 3.11 -1.49
CA TYR A 29 20.31 3.22 -2.43
C TYR A 29 21.23 4.39 -2.08
N ASN A 30 22.51 4.11 -1.96
CA ASN A 30 23.57 5.09 -1.79
C ASN A 30 24.24 5.37 -3.14
N ARG A 31 24.01 6.56 -3.71
CA ARG A 31 24.53 6.94 -5.04
C ARG A 31 26.04 7.09 -5.05
N GLU A 32 26.66 7.55 -3.96
CA GLU A 32 28.13 7.80 -3.88
C GLU A 32 28.90 6.48 -3.87
N LYS A 33 28.36 5.47 -3.16
CA LYS A 33 29.01 4.17 -2.98
C LYS A 33 28.52 3.12 -3.97
N ASP A 34 27.53 3.47 -4.78
CA ASP A 34 26.84 2.55 -5.69
C ASP A 34 26.44 1.23 -5.00
N ASN A 35 25.80 1.37 -3.83
CA ASN A 35 25.37 0.21 -3.04
C ASN A 35 24.09 0.50 -2.26
N PHE A 36 23.58 -0.52 -1.55
CA PHE A 36 22.38 -0.40 -0.76
C PHE A 36 22.69 -0.48 0.74
N THR A 37 22.04 0.38 1.51
CA THR A 37 22.07 0.37 2.98
C THR A 37 20.74 -0.14 3.51
N ARG A 38 20.78 -1.22 4.27
CA ARG A 38 19.58 -1.78 4.92
C ARG A 38 19.10 -0.87 6.04
N ILE A 39 17.80 -0.68 6.11
CA ILE A 39 17.12 0.02 7.19
C ILE A 39 16.81 -0.99 8.30
N LYS A 40 17.63 -1.00 9.34
CA LYS A 40 17.57 -2.03 10.41
C LYS A 40 16.28 -2.00 11.24
N TYR A 41 15.60 -0.84 11.31
CA TYR A 41 14.36 -0.71 12.09
C TYR A 41 13.21 -1.52 11.51
N LEU A 42 13.14 -1.63 10.20
CA LEU A 42 12.08 -2.35 9.49
C LEU A 42 12.61 -3.72 9.03
N ASP A 43 12.48 -4.71 9.90
CA ASP A 43 12.82 -6.11 9.66
C ASP A 43 11.54 -6.93 9.46
N ALA A 44 10.93 -6.80 8.29
CA ALA A 44 9.69 -7.47 7.91
C ALA A 44 9.59 -7.59 6.38
N LEU A 45 8.88 -8.61 5.91
CA LEU A 45 8.48 -8.68 4.50
C LEU A 45 7.69 -7.43 4.15
N THR A 46 8.32 -6.53 3.39
CA THR A 46 7.77 -5.24 2.98
C THR A 46 7.48 -5.30 1.49
N ILE A 47 6.25 -5.03 1.10
CA ILE A 47 5.78 -5.24 -0.27
C ILE A 47 5.44 -3.95 -1.01
N ASP A 48 5.11 -2.89 -0.29
CA ASP A 48 4.74 -1.62 -0.92
C ASP A 48 5.26 -0.42 -0.13
N ILE A 49 5.34 0.73 -0.79
CA ILE A 49 5.80 1.99 -0.22
C ILE A 49 5.17 3.17 -0.95
N ASP A 50 4.74 4.18 -0.20
CA ASP A 50 4.30 5.46 -0.74
C ASP A 50 4.72 6.62 0.18
N GLN A 51 4.58 7.87 -0.32
CA GLN A 51 5.00 9.07 0.39
C GLN A 51 3.85 10.07 0.53
N ASP A 52 3.51 10.45 1.79
CA ASP A 52 2.47 11.43 2.05
C ASP A 52 2.88 12.87 1.71
N THR A 53 1.91 13.79 1.72
CA THR A 53 2.13 15.20 1.39
C THR A 53 3.09 15.92 2.35
N LYS A 54 3.27 15.39 3.57
CA LYS A 54 4.21 15.89 4.59
C LYS A 54 5.62 15.32 4.43
N GLY A 55 5.82 14.42 3.44
CA GLY A 55 7.10 13.78 3.15
C GLY A 55 7.40 12.54 4.00
N ASN A 56 6.46 12.06 4.81
CA ASN A 56 6.63 10.78 5.50
C ASN A 56 6.51 9.63 4.51
N LEU A 57 7.31 8.59 4.71
CA LEU A 57 7.24 7.35 3.95
C LEU A 57 6.40 6.33 4.72
N TRP A 58 5.57 5.61 3.99
CA TRP A 58 4.70 4.59 4.52
C TRP A 58 5.03 3.25 3.87
N PHE A 59 5.19 2.22 4.68
CA PHE A 59 5.64 0.90 4.25
C PHE A 59 4.63 -0.15 4.66
N SER A 60 4.07 -0.86 3.67
CA SER A 60 3.17 -1.97 3.93
C SER A 60 3.94 -3.25 4.20
N THR A 61 3.54 -4.01 5.22
CA THR A 61 4.21 -5.24 5.59
C THR A 61 3.27 -6.42 5.71
N GLN A 62 3.79 -7.60 5.44
CA GLN A 62 3.09 -8.86 5.67
C GLN A 62 3.26 -9.29 7.13
N GLY A 63 2.23 -9.06 7.93
CA GLY A 63 2.10 -9.54 9.30
C GLY A 63 2.58 -8.60 10.40
N LYS A 64 3.27 -7.49 10.08
CA LYS A 64 3.71 -6.49 11.08
C LYS A 64 2.99 -5.13 10.95
N GLY A 65 1.91 -5.05 10.18
CA GLY A 65 1.11 -3.84 10.01
C GLY A 65 1.74 -2.83 9.04
N LEU A 66 1.52 -1.55 9.30
CA LEU A 66 1.95 -0.41 8.48
C LEU A 66 2.98 0.42 9.24
N PHE A 67 4.11 0.69 8.62
CA PHE A 67 5.16 1.53 9.20
C PHE A 67 5.16 2.91 8.56
N LYS A 68 5.25 3.94 9.39
CA LYS A 68 5.49 5.34 9.01
C LYS A 68 6.90 5.75 9.39
N TYR A 69 7.62 6.33 8.48
CA TYR A 69 8.94 6.92 8.71
C TYR A 69 8.92 8.41 8.43
N HIS A 70 9.33 9.20 9.42
CA HIS A 70 9.51 10.64 9.28
C HIS A 70 10.99 10.93 8.98
N PRO A 71 11.39 11.23 7.73
CA PRO A 71 12.80 11.28 7.35
C PRO A 71 13.60 12.38 8.05
N GLU A 72 12.99 13.57 8.26
CA GLU A 72 13.68 14.72 8.88
C GLU A 72 13.99 14.48 10.36
N LYS A 73 13.09 13.81 11.06
CA LYS A 73 13.23 13.50 12.49
C LYS A 73 13.87 12.14 12.74
N GLN A 74 13.98 11.31 11.71
CA GLN A 74 14.42 9.93 11.80
C GLN A 74 13.57 9.09 12.79
N ILE A 75 12.27 9.40 12.86
CA ILE A 75 11.33 8.74 13.77
C ILE A 75 10.50 7.73 12.99
N TRP A 76 10.36 6.54 13.56
CA TRP A 76 9.50 5.47 13.09
C TRP A 76 8.27 5.35 13.99
N LYS A 77 7.13 5.03 13.38
CA LYS A 77 5.91 4.61 14.06
C LYS A 77 5.36 3.38 13.37
N ASN A 78 4.90 2.40 14.15
CA ASN A 78 4.22 1.22 13.64
C ASN A 78 2.75 1.25 14.03
N TYR A 79 1.89 0.97 13.08
CA TYR A 79 0.45 0.81 13.27
C TYR A 79 0.10 -0.65 13.07
N ILE A 80 -0.63 -1.21 14.02
CA ILE A 80 -1.05 -2.61 14.02
C ILE A 80 -2.56 -2.73 14.21
N HIS A 81 -3.10 -3.87 13.80
CA HIS A 81 -4.46 -4.24 14.12
C HIS A 81 -4.60 -4.51 15.62
N ASP A 82 -5.64 -3.93 16.23
CA ASP A 82 -6.08 -4.22 17.59
C ASP A 82 -7.60 -4.45 17.58
N HIS A 83 -8.01 -5.69 17.85
CA HIS A 83 -9.42 -6.09 17.88
C HIS A 83 -10.28 -5.35 18.91
N LYS A 84 -9.65 -4.66 19.89
CA LYS A 84 -10.33 -3.81 20.89
C LYS A 84 -10.43 -2.35 20.47
N ASN A 85 -9.70 -1.96 19.42
CA ASN A 85 -9.69 -0.60 18.91
C ASN A 85 -10.24 -0.56 17.48
N PRO A 86 -11.51 -0.14 17.27
CA PRO A 86 -12.09 -0.07 15.93
C PRO A 86 -11.38 0.94 15.01
N ASN A 87 -10.60 1.86 15.59
CA ASN A 87 -9.83 2.85 14.86
C ASN A 87 -8.39 2.40 14.55
N SER A 88 -8.12 1.10 14.66
CA SER A 88 -6.86 0.48 14.23
C SER A 88 -6.95 -0.05 12.79
N LEU A 89 -5.83 -0.57 12.24
CA LEU A 89 -5.85 -1.26 10.96
C LEU A 89 -6.80 -2.46 10.98
N ALA A 90 -7.44 -2.75 9.84
CA ALA A 90 -8.31 -3.93 9.71
C ALA A 90 -7.55 -5.25 9.84
N ASN A 91 -6.25 -5.27 9.47
CA ASN A 91 -5.38 -6.45 9.57
C ASN A 91 -3.91 -6.06 9.57
N ASN A 92 -3.05 -6.89 10.19
CA ASN A 92 -1.58 -6.71 10.17
C ASN A 92 -0.92 -7.14 8.85
N GLN A 93 -1.61 -7.89 8.01
CA GLN A 93 -1.19 -8.15 6.64
C GLN A 93 -1.67 -7.00 5.76
N VAL A 94 -0.76 -6.07 5.51
CA VAL A 94 -1.00 -4.89 4.68
C VAL A 94 -0.39 -5.15 3.30
N ASN A 95 -1.24 -5.17 2.27
CA ASN A 95 -0.84 -5.51 0.91
C ASN A 95 -0.40 -4.29 0.10
N CYS A 96 -1.00 -3.14 0.34
CA CYS A 96 -0.70 -1.93 -0.41
C CYS A 96 -1.04 -0.67 0.39
N VAL A 97 -0.42 0.44 0.04
CA VAL A 97 -0.69 1.78 0.53
C VAL A 97 -0.72 2.74 -0.66
N LEU A 98 -1.69 3.63 -0.69
CA LEU A 98 -1.81 4.67 -1.71
C LEU A 98 -2.09 6.01 -1.05
N ILE A 99 -1.32 7.03 -1.40
CA ILE A 99 -1.66 8.42 -1.17
C ILE A 99 -2.23 8.98 -2.47
N ASP A 100 -3.52 9.32 -2.46
CA ASP A 100 -4.22 9.79 -3.64
C ASP A 100 -3.88 11.24 -3.99
N THR A 101 -4.40 11.72 -5.11
CA THR A 101 -4.15 13.09 -5.61
C THR A 101 -4.69 14.19 -4.70
N ASN A 102 -5.61 13.88 -3.77
CA ASN A 102 -6.11 14.80 -2.75
C ASN A 102 -5.25 14.76 -1.47
N GLY A 103 -4.28 13.84 -1.40
CA GLY A 103 -3.46 13.62 -0.21
C GLY A 103 -4.13 12.72 0.85
N GLU A 104 -5.24 12.08 0.52
CA GLU A 104 -5.87 11.07 1.36
C GLU A 104 -5.11 9.75 1.27
N MET A 105 -4.98 9.05 2.38
CA MET A 105 -4.26 7.78 2.41
C MET A 105 -5.21 6.60 2.56
N TRP A 106 -5.01 5.64 1.68
CA TRP A 106 -5.76 4.39 1.57
C TRP A 106 -4.84 3.21 1.84
N VAL A 107 -5.30 2.26 2.62
CA VAL A 107 -4.51 1.08 3.02
C VAL A 107 -5.30 -0.18 2.72
N GLY A 108 -4.79 -0.97 1.80
CA GLY A 108 -5.35 -2.28 1.47
C GLY A 108 -4.77 -3.36 2.37
N THR A 109 -5.65 -4.03 3.11
CA THR A 109 -5.27 -5.12 3.99
C THR A 109 -5.90 -6.44 3.56
N MET A 110 -5.51 -7.54 4.18
CA MET A 110 -6.15 -8.85 3.97
C MET A 110 -7.63 -8.85 4.42
N ASN A 111 -8.06 -7.90 5.24
CA ASN A 111 -9.40 -7.86 5.82
C ASN A 111 -10.12 -6.51 5.64
N GLY A 112 -9.86 -5.82 4.55
CA GLY A 112 -10.58 -4.60 4.18
C GLY A 112 -9.70 -3.46 3.73
N LEU A 113 -10.37 -2.44 3.21
CA LEU A 113 -9.82 -1.14 2.87
C LEU A 113 -9.93 -0.22 4.08
N CYS A 114 -8.80 0.35 4.49
CA CYS A 114 -8.78 1.38 5.53
C CYS A 114 -8.49 2.75 4.92
N LYS A 115 -9.12 3.79 5.47
CA LYS A 115 -8.77 5.19 5.25
C LYS A 115 -8.06 5.73 6.49
N TYR A 116 -6.95 6.43 6.29
CA TYR A 116 -6.22 7.05 7.39
C TYR A 116 -6.78 8.43 7.72
N ASN A 117 -7.08 8.66 8.99
CA ASN A 117 -7.41 9.98 9.51
C ASN A 117 -6.15 10.62 10.11
N ALA A 118 -5.64 11.66 9.46
CA ALA A 118 -4.39 12.31 9.86
C ALA A 118 -4.54 13.22 11.11
N GLU A 119 -5.75 13.64 11.46
CA GLU A 119 -6.03 14.47 12.64
C GLU A 119 -6.05 13.62 13.91
N GLU A 120 -6.67 12.45 13.81
CA GLU A 120 -6.78 11.49 14.92
C GLU A 120 -5.60 10.52 14.98
N ASP A 121 -4.77 10.48 13.92
CA ASP A 121 -3.67 9.52 13.72
C ASP A 121 -4.15 8.06 13.84
N ALA A 122 -5.28 7.76 13.19
CA ALA A 122 -6.06 6.54 13.30
C ALA A 122 -6.55 6.04 11.92
N PHE A 123 -7.17 4.87 11.90
CA PHE A 123 -7.72 4.25 10.68
C PHE A 123 -9.20 4.00 10.82
N GLU A 124 -9.93 4.22 9.74
CA GLU A 124 -11.31 3.81 9.56
C GLU A 124 -11.34 2.65 8.56
N THR A 125 -11.91 1.52 8.95
CA THR A 125 -12.18 0.41 8.00
C THR A 125 -13.49 0.68 7.30
N LEU A 126 -13.45 0.74 5.97
CA LEU A 126 -14.65 1.01 5.18
C LEU A 126 -15.55 -0.22 5.07
N PRO A 127 -16.87 -0.08 5.30
CA PRO A 127 -17.82 -1.18 5.20
C PRO A 127 -18.21 -1.45 3.74
N LEU A 128 -17.27 -1.93 2.94
CA LEU A 128 -17.51 -2.20 1.52
C LEU A 128 -18.26 -3.52 1.35
N GLU A 129 -19.35 -3.50 0.60
CA GLU A 129 -20.10 -4.71 0.19
C GLU A 129 -19.46 -5.32 -1.06
N ILE A 130 -18.39 -6.09 -0.87
CA ILE A 130 -17.59 -6.70 -1.93
C ILE A 130 -17.34 -8.19 -1.68
N PRO A 131 -17.13 -9.00 -2.73
CA PRO A 131 -17.02 -10.46 -2.61
C PRO A 131 -15.78 -10.94 -1.85
N SER A 132 -14.75 -10.10 -1.77
CA SER A 132 -13.54 -10.37 -1.01
C SER A 132 -12.99 -9.11 -0.38
N HIS A 133 -12.73 -9.16 0.92
CA HIS A 133 -12.09 -8.07 1.68
C HIS A 133 -10.55 -8.10 1.62
N ASN A 134 -9.96 -9.10 0.95
CA ASN A 134 -8.53 -9.11 0.71
C ASN A 134 -8.20 -8.14 -0.44
N ILE A 135 -7.85 -6.91 -0.08
CA ILE A 135 -7.46 -5.86 -1.03
C ILE A 135 -6.00 -6.08 -1.41
N CYS A 136 -5.76 -6.42 -2.67
CA CYS A 136 -4.42 -6.76 -3.18
C CYS A 136 -3.63 -5.53 -3.66
N SER A 137 -4.31 -4.63 -4.38
CA SER A 137 -3.71 -3.37 -4.88
C SER A 137 -4.75 -2.27 -4.93
N ILE A 138 -4.30 -1.02 -4.88
CA ILE A 138 -5.14 0.17 -5.00
C ILE A 138 -4.54 1.07 -6.08
N ILE A 139 -5.35 1.50 -7.04
CA ILE A 139 -4.96 2.51 -8.03
C ILE A 139 -6.02 3.60 -8.05
N GLU A 140 -5.58 4.87 -8.04
CA GLU A 140 -6.46 6.00 -8.27
C GLU A 140 -6.51 6.36 -9.75
N ASP A 141 -7.72 6.55 -10.26
CA ASP A 141 -7.99 7.15 -11.56
C ASP A 141 -9.17 8.11 -11.46
N GLN A 142 -8.93 9.41 -11.61
CA GLN A 142 -9.96 10.47 -11.58
C GLN A 142 -10.86 10.41 -10.31
N ARG A 143 -10.26 10.27 -9.13
CA ARG A 143 -10.91 10.10 -7.80
C ARG A 143 -11.67 8.79 -7.62
N ILE A 144 -11.58 7.89 -8.55
CA ILE A 144 -12.08 6.53 -8.44
C ILE A 144 -10.93 5.65 -7.96
N LEU A 145 -11.19 4.80 -6.98
CA LEU A 145 -10.24 3.79 -6.56
C LEU A 145 -10.56 2.47 -7.24
N TRP A 146 -9.58 1.94 -7.95
CA TRP A 146 -9.61 0.60 -8.49
C TRP A 146 -8.90 -0.34 -7.52
N LEU A 147 -9.67 -1.26 -6.93
CA LEU A 147 -9.19 -2.21 -5.94
C LEU A 147 -9.13 -3.59 -6.57
N THR A 148 -7.95 -4.16 -6.67
CA THR A 148 -7.82 -5.57 -7.02
C THR A 148 -8.03 -6.42 -5.77
N THR A 149 -8.76 -7.52 -5.90
CA THR A 149 -9.05 -8.43 -4.79
C THR A 149 -8.78 -9.88 -5.18
N THR A 150 -8.94 -10.80 -4.25
CA THR A 150 -8.88 -12.25 -4.56
C THR A 150 -10.18 -12.78 -5.19
N LYS A 151 -11.21 -11.93 -5.39
CA LYS A 151 -12.49 -12.29 -6.04
C LYS A 151 -13.04 -11.14 -6.88
N GLY A 152 -12.25 -10.69 -7.85
CA GLY A 152 -12.65 -9.66 -8.80
C GLY A 152 -11.98 -8.32 -8.61
N LEU A 153 -12.28 -7.43 -9.54
CA LEU A 153 -11.87 -6.03 -9.57
C LEU A 153 -13.00 -5.15 -9.07
N VAL A 154 -12.71 -4.26 -8.15
CA VAL A 154 -13.71 -3.35 -7.58
C VAL A 154 -13.40 -1.93 -8.01
N ARG A 155 -14.38 -1.25 -8.57
CA ARG A 155 -14.39 0.20 -8.74
C ARG A 155 -15.11 0.81 -7.54
N TYR A 156 -14.39 1.53 -6.71
CA TYR A 156 -14.93 2.24 -5.56
C TYR A 156 -14.90 3.75 -5.80
N THR A 157 -16.04 4.40 -5.70
CA THR A 157 -16.17 5.85 -5.72
C THR A 157 -16.53 6.31 -4.31
N PRO A 158 -15.67 7.07 -3.63
CA PRO A 158 -15.97 7.58 -2.30
C PRO A 158 -17.30 8.36 -2.27
N GLY A 159 -18.21 7.96 -1.37
CA GLY A 159 -19.55 8.55 -1.24
C GLY A 159 -20.62 7.97 -2.19
N GLU A 160 -20.25 7.20 -3.22
CA GLU A 160 -21.21 6.63 -4.18
C GLU A 160 -21.33 5.10 -4.06
N GLY A 161 -20.27 4.42 -3.59
CA GLY A 161 -20.26 2.97 -3.40
C GLY A 161 -19.36 2.20 -4.34
N CYS A 162 -19.65 0.89 -4.49
CA CYS A 162 -18.82 -0.07 -5.22
C CYS A 162 -19.52 -0.66 -6.44
N ARG A 163 -18.73 -0.94 -7.50
CA ARG A 163 -19.08 -1.85 -8.57
C ARG A 163 -18.01 -2.93 -8.67
N VAL A 164 -18.43 -4.19 -8.70
CA VAL A 164 -17.54 -5.35 -8.85
C VAL A 164 -17.54 -5.81 -10.30
N PHE A 165 -16.36 -6.13 -10.83
CA PHE A 165 -16.15 -6.72 -12.13
C PHE A 165 -15.56 -8.13 -11.95
N THR A 166 -16.04 -9.06 -12.76
CA THR A 166 -15.69 -10.47 -12.74
C THR A 166 -15.34 -10.97 -14.15
N LYS A 167 -15.14 -12.26 -14.32
CA LYS A 167 -14.94 -12.85 -15.64
C LYS A 167 -16.10 -12.61 -16.59
N SER A 168 -17.33 -12.52 -16.06
CA SER A 168 -18.52 -12.20 -16.87
C SER A 168 -18.50 -10.79 -17.47
N ASP A 169 -17.71 -9.89 -16.87
CA ASP A 169 -17.48 -8.53 -17.38
C ASP A 169 -16.24 -8.44 -18.29
N GLY A 170 -15.60 -9.56 -18.62
CA GLY A 170 -14.46 -9.63 -19.54
C GLY A 170 -13.09 -9.68 -18.87
N LEU A 171 -12.99 -9.83 -17.55
CA LEU A 171 -11.72 -10.04 -16.89
C LEU A 171 -11.12 -11.42 -17.23
N GLN A 172 -9.80 -11.47 -17.41
CA GLN A 172 -9.08 -12.73 -17.64
C GLN A 172 -9.02 -13.59 -16.37
N SER A 173 -8.91 -12.95 -15.20
CA SER A 173 -8.88 -13.58 -13.89
C SER A 173 -9.71 -12.79 -12.88
N GLU A 174 -10.18 -13.46 -11.83
CA GLU A 174 -10.78 -12.83 -10.66
C GLU A 174 -9.84 -12.81 -9.45
N GLN A 175 -8.70 -13.51 -9.56
CA GLN A 175 -7.68 -13.53 -8.52
C GLN A 175 -6.51 -12.65 -8.92
N PHE A 176 -6.19 -11.69 -8.07
CA PHE A 176 -5.09 -10.76 -8.25
C PHE A 176 -4.06 -10.93 -7.13
N LEU A 177 -2.80 -10.62 -7.45
CA LEU A 177 -1.70 -10.71 -6.50
C LEU A 177 -1.50 -9.36 -5.77
N PRO A 178 -0.99 -9.39 -4.52
CA PRO A 178 -0.62 -8.17 -3.80
C PRO A 178 0.38 -7.33 -4.56
N ASN A 179 0.13 -6.01 -4.60
CA ASN A 179 0.95 -4.99 -5.26
C ASN A 179 1.26 -5.26 -6.75
N ALA A 180 0.36 -5.98 -7.45
CA ALA A 180 0.51 -6.31 -8.87
C ALA A 180 -0.39 -5.43 -9.75
N ALA A 181 -0.34 -4.13 -9.56
CA ALA A 181 -1.07 -3.16 -10.37
C ALA A 181 -0.25 -1.89 -10.60
N LEU A 182 -0.40 -1.29 -11.78
CA LEU A 182 0.32 -0.09 -12.19
C LEU A 182 -0.55 0.81 -13.04
N LYS A 183 -0.55 2.11 -12.76
CA LYS A 183 -1.03 3.15 -13.69
C LYS A 183 0.17 3.74 -14.42
N ALA A 184 0.21 3.54 -15.73
CA ALA A 184 1.25 4.07 -16.59
C ALA A 184 1.07 5.57 -16.84
N SER A 185 2.12 6.24 -17.31
CA SER A 185 2.12 7.68 -17.60
C SER A 185 1.16 8.10 -18.72
N ASP A 186 0.76 7.15 -19.58
CA ASP A 186 -0.26 7.34 -20.63
C ASP A 186 -1.70 7.16 -20.10
N GLY A 187 -1.86 6.95 -18.79
CA GLY A 187 -3.15 6.77 -18.12
C GLY A 187 -3.69 5.35 -18.14
N LYS A 188 -3.03 4.40 -18.83
CA LYS A 188 -3.46 3.00 -18.83
C LYS A 188 -3.19 2.33 -17.49
N ILE A 189 -4.13 1.49 -17.06
CA ILE A 189 -4.04 0.69 -15.85
C ILE A 189 -3.75 -0.76 -16.24
N TYR A 190 -2.68 -1.31 -15.67
CA TYR A 190 -2.29 -2.70 -15.80
C TYR A 190 -2.51 -3.40 -14.46
N ILE A 191 -3.10 -4.61 -14.51
CA ILE A 191 -3.44 -5.41 -13.32
C ILE A 191 -3.01 -6.86 -13.55
N GLY A 192 -2.36 -7.48 -12.55
CA GLY A 192 -1.84 -8.84 -12.61
C GLY A 192 -2.20 -9.71 -11.40
#